data_ed27f20606046da3c495c5522faa7934
#
_entry.id   ed27f20606046da3c495c5522faa7934
#
_cell.length_a   1.000
_cell.length_b   1.000
_cell.length_c   1.000
_cell.angle_alpha   90.00
_cell.angle_beta   90.00
_cell.angle_gamma   90.00
#
_symmetry.space_group_name_H-M   'P 1'
#
loop_
_entity.id
_entity.type
_entity.pdbx_description
1 polymer ?
#
loop_
_entity_poly.entity_id
_entity_poly.type
_entity_poly.pdbx_seq_one_letter_code
_entity_poly.pdbx_strand_id
1 'polypeptide(L)'
;FYLFFGVLIIYIFQAQINLKKLNNFISTFIILFIFSPFAYAYISITKTDKRTDYPGKEIASKVQYVWNQSYKEPINVVLGDEWTAGNLSYHLESRPVWGGVITKDKLNLLSKFTCIDNICVGNK
;
A
#
# COMPACT_ATOMS: atom_id res chain seq x y z
N PHE A 1 -12.66 -12.80 -13.57
CA PHE A 1 -11.96 -13.21 -14.81
C PHE A 1 -11.21 -14.54 -14.62
N TYR A 2 -10.43 -14.72 -13.56
CA TYR A 2 -9.62 -15.93 -13.32
C TYR A 2 -10.44 -17.23 -13.13
N LEU A 3 -11.62 -17.16 -12.52
CA LEU A 3 -12.51 -18.32 -12.32
C LEU A 3 -13.00 -18.92 -13.66
N PHE A 4 -13.35 -18.07 -14.59
CA PHE A 4 -13.79 -18.51 -15.92
C PHE A 4 -12.65 -19.10 -16.76
N PHE A 5 -11.42 -18.64 -16.55
CA PHE A 5 -10.26 -19.14 -17.29
C PHE A 5 -9.97 -20.62 -16.97
N GLY A 6 -10.09 -21.01 -15.69
CA GLY A 6 -9.96 -22.42 -15.29
C GLY A 6 -11.02 -23.32 -15.93
N VAL A 7 -12.29 -22.90 -15.93
CA VAL A 7 -13.39 -23.64 -16.56
C VAL A 7 -13.19 -23.72 -18.08
N LEU A 8 -12.74 -22.65 -18.71
CA LEU A 8 -12.47 -22.59 -20.15
C LEU A 8 -11.34 -23.55 -20.56
N ILE A 9 -10.27 -23.64 -19.77
CA ILE A 9 -9.18 -24.60 -19.99
C ILE A 9 -9.70 -26.04 -19.93
N ILE A 10 -10.48 -26.39 -18.90
CA ILE A 10 -11.06 -27.74 -18.76
C ILE A 10 -11.96 -28.06 -19.97
N TYR A 11 -12.76 -27.09 -20.43
CA TYR A 11 -13.64 -27.26 -21.58
C TYR A 11 -12.88 -27.43 -22.88
N ILE A 12 -11.85 -26.61 -23.15
CA ILE A 12 -11.05 -26.67 -24.39
C ILE A 12 -10.24 -27.99 -24.49
N PHE A 13 -9.61 -28.38 -23.38
CA PHE A 13 -8.77 -29.57 -23.37
C PHE A 13 -9.56 -30.87 -23.13
N GLN A 14 -10.88 -30.79 -22.92
CA GLN A 14 -11.74 -31.95 -22.61
C GLN A 14 -11.12 -32.86 -21.55
N ALA A 15 -10.53 -32.27 -20.54
CA ALA A 15 -9.80 -32.97 -19.50
C ALA A 15 -10.74 -33.91 -18.74
N GLN A 16 -10.57 -35.21 -18.92
CA GLN A 16 -11.29 -36.22 -18.15
C GLN A 16 -10.81 -36.17 -16.69
N ILE A 17 -11.72 -35.85 -15.78
CA ILE A 17 -11.43 -35.81 -14.35
C ILE A 17 -11.47 -37.23 -13.82
N ASN A 18 -10.32 -37.80 -13.51
CA ASN A 18 -10.23 -39.10 -12.86
C ASN A 18 -10.55 -38.94 -11.36
N LEU A 19 -11.69 -39.49 -10.91
CA LEU A 19 -12.17 -39.38 -9.54
C LEU A 19 -11.17 -39.88 -8.50
N LYS A 20 -10.35 -40.89 -8.79
CA LYS A 20 -9.30 -41.37 -7.87
C LYS A 20 -8.18 -40.32 -7.69
N LYS A 21 -7.79 -39.65 -8.78
CA LYS A 21 -6.80 -38.56 -8.72
C LYS A 21 -7.39 -37.29 -8.10
N LEU A 22 -8.69 -37.07 -8.27
CA LEU A 22 -9.39 -35.94 -7.64
C LEU A 22 -9.33 -36.01 -6.10
N ASN A 23 -9.48 -37.20 -5.52
CA ASN A 23 -9.39 -37.36 -4.07
C ASN A 23 -8.00 -36.99 -3.52
N ASN A 24 -6.95 -37.41 -4.20
CA ASN A 24 -5.58 -37.02 -3.85
C ASN A 24 -5.35 -35.51 -4.01
N PHE A 25 -5.90 -34.91 -5.06
CA PHE A 25 -5.82 -33.46 -5.28
C PHE A 25 -6.53 -32.69 -4.15
N ILE A 26 -7.76 -33.08 -3.80
CA ILE A 26 -8.52 -32.45 -2.72
C ILE A 26 -7.77 -32.58 -1.40
N SER A 27 -7.23 -33.77 -1.09
CA SER A 27 -6.45 -33.98 0.14
C SER A 27 -5.23 -33.06 0.20
N THR A 28 -4.46 -32.99 -0.89
CA THR A 28 -3.30 -32.09 -0.98
C THR A 28 -3.70 -30.62 -0.86
N PHE A 29 -4.80 -30.23 -1.51
CA PHE A 29 -5.32 -28.88 -1.44
C PHE A 29 -5.73 -28.50 -0.02
N ILE A 30 -6.44 -29.36 0.69
CA ILE A 30 -6.85 -29.13 2.09
C ILE A 30 -5.63 -29.00 3.00
N ILE A 31 -4.60 -29.84 2.81
CA ILE A 31 -3.37 -29.75 3.59
C ILE A 31 -2.70 -28.38 3.34
N LEU A 32 -2.51 -27.97 2.09
CA LEU A 32 -1.93 -26.67 1.75
C LEU A 32 -2.76 -25.51 2.29
N PHE A 33 -4.09 -25.61 2.21
CA PHE A 33 -5.00 -24.58 2.71
C PHE A 33 -4.88 -24.42 4.23
N ILE A 34 -4.78 -25.52 4.99
CA ILE A 34 -4.59 -25.49 6.43
C ILE A 34 -3.20 -24.95 6.81
N PHE A 35 -2.15 -25.32 6.07
CA PHE A 35 -0.79 -24.87 6.34
C PHE A 35 -0.53 -23.41 5.92
N SER A 36 -1.27 -22.89 4.94
CA SER A 36 -1.08 -21.54 4.39
C SER A 36 -1.11 -20.44 5.47
N PRO A 37 -2.09 -20.37 6.40
CA PRO A 37 -2.11 -19.32 7.42
C PRO A 37 -0.93 -19.43 8.40
N PHE A 38 -0.44 -20.62 8.68
CA PHE A 38 0.72 -20.80 9.55
C PHE A 38 2.01 -20.34 8.86
N ALA A 39 2.18 -20.66 7.59
CA ALA A 39 3.31 -20.17 6.79
C ALA A 39 3.29 -18.64 6.67
N TYR A 40 2.11 -18.06 6.44
CA TYR A 40 1.93 -16.62 6.41
C TYR A 40 2.24 -15.98 7.78
N ALA A 41 1.76 -16.54 8.86
CA ALA A 41 2.03 -16.07 10.22
C ALA A 41 3.53 -16.11 10.53
N TYR A 42 4.21 -17.20 10.17
CA TYR A 42 5.65 -17.35 10.36
C TYR A 42 6.43 -16.27 9.58
N ILE A 43 6.15 -16.10 8.29
CA ILE A 43 6.77 -15.07 7.47
C ILE A 43 6.45 -13.68 8.01
N SER A 44 5.23 -13.50 8.52
CA SER A 44 4.78 -12.23 9.09
C SER A 44 5.52 -11.87 10.38
N ILE A 45 5.89 -12.82 11.21
CA ILE A 45 6.65 -12.59 12.45
C ILE A 45 8.13 -12.34 12.14
N THR A 46 8.69 -13.05 11.16
CA THR A 46 10.12 -12.98 10.85
C THR A 46 10.50 -11.75 10.00
N LYS A 47 9.58 -11.21 9.22
CA LYS A 47 9.83 -9.97 8.45
C LYS A 47 9.47 -8.75 9.29
N THR A 48 10.48 -7.97 9.66
CA THR A 48 10.35 -6.75 10.46
C THR A 48 9.94 -5.52 9.64
N ASP A 49 10.12 -5.55 8.32
CA ASP A 49 9.82 -4.41 7.44
C ASP A 49 8.52 -4.67 6.65
N LYS A 50 7.40 -4.42 7.30
CA LYS A 50 6.07 -4.55 6.68
C LYS A 50 5.49 -3.17 6.40
N ARG A 51 4.87 -3.03 5.24
CA ARG A 51 4.07 -1.83 4.91
C ARG A 51 2.94 -1.59 5.91
N THR A 52 2.45 -2.64 6.58
CA THR A 52 1.42 -2.54 7.63
C THR A 52 1.90 -1.87 8.91
N ASP A 53 3.22 -1.89 9.17
CA ASP A 53 3.81 -1.32 10.38
C ASP A 53 4.31 0.12 10.16
N TYR A 54 3.90 0.74 9.05
CA TYR A 54 4.24 2.13 8.74
C TYR A 54 3.69 3.09 9.79
N PRO A 55 4.55 3.84 10.49
CA PRO A 55 4.15 4.71 11.60
C PRO A 55 3.54 6.03 11.11
N GLY A 56 2.46 5.94 10.33
CA GLY A 56 1.87 7.07 9.62
C GLY A 56 1.45 8.22 10.53
N LYS A 57 0.93 7.92 11.73
CA LYS A 57 0.55 8.94 12.72
C LYS A 57 1.76 9.71 13.26
N GLU A 58 2.84 9.02 13.56
CA GLU A 58 4.06 9.64 14.10
C GLU A 58 4.70 10.56 13.06
N ILE A 59 4.77 10.08 11.81
CA ILE A 59 5.29 10.88 10.70
C ILE A 59 4.41 12.10 10.46
N ALA A 60 3.09 11.93 10.43
CA ALA A 60 2.16 13.04 10.28
C ALA A 60 2.30 14.08 11.40
N SER A 61 2.45 13.64 12.65
CA SER A 61 2.68 14.54 13.79
C SER A 61 3.98 15.32 13.66
N LYS A 62 5.06 14.67 13.22
CA LYS A 62 6.36 15.34 12.97
C LYS A 62 6.25 16.36 11.84
N VAL A 63 5.63 15.99 10.73
CA VAL A 63 5.44 16.89 9.58
C VAL A 63 4.58 18.09 9.99
N GLN A 64 3.47 17.85 10.69
CA GLN A 64 2.60 18.91 11.18
C GLN A 64 3.32 19.86 12.16
N TYR A 65 4.14 19.30 13.05
CA TYR A 65 4.93 20.09 13.99
C TYR A 65 5.92 21.01 13.26
N VAL A 66 6.70 20.48 12.33
CA VAL A 66 7.67 21.26 11.53
C VAL A 66 6.97 22.32 10.68
N TRP A 67 5.84 21.98 10.08
CA TRP A 67 5.03 22.92 9.32
C TRP A 67 4.54 24.09 10.19
N ASN A 68 3.99 23.78 11.34
CA ASN A 68 3.43 24.80 12.26
C ASN A 68 4.49 25.73 12.86
N GLN A 69 5.77 25.33 12.86
CA GLN A 69 6.86 26.24 13.26
C GLN A 69 7.09 27.37 12.25
N SER A 70 6.87 27.10 10.97
CA SER A 70 7.14 28.05 9.88
C SER A 70 5.87 28.72 9.36
N TYR A 71 4.75 28.02 9.41
CA TYR A 71 3.49 28.45 8.79
C TYR A 71 2.30 28.19 9.73
N LYS A 72 1.32 29.11 9.71
CA LYS A 72 0.05 28.99 10.47
C LYS A 72 -1.11 28.46 9.63
N GLU A 73 -0.90 28.30 8.35
CA GLU A 73 -1.92 27.86 7.40
C GLU A 73 -1.99 26.32 7.34
N PRO A 74 -3.15 25.74 7.04
CA PRO A 74 -3.26 24.28 6.88
C PRO A 74 -2.48 23.82 5.65
N ILE A 75 -1.93 22.61 5.70
CA ILE A 75 -1.27 21.96 4.56
C ILE A 75 -2.33 21.58 3.53
N ASN A 76 -2.18 21.98 2.26
CA ASN A 76 -3.14 21.71 1.20
C ASN A 76 -2.64 20.69 0.18
N VAL A 77 -1.33 20.53 0.04
CA VAL A 77 -0.73 19.62 -0.95
C VAL A 77 0.40 18.81 -0.31
N VAL A 78 0.47 17.54 -0.66
CA VAL A 78 1.60 16.65 -0.35
C VAL A 78 2.21 16.16 -1.65
N LEU A 79 3.53 16.29 -1.78
CA LEU A 79 4.33 15.75 -2.87
C LEU A 79 5.20 14.62 -2.33
N GLY A 80 5.32 13.54 -3.07
CA GLY A 80 6.11 12.37 -2.70
C GLY A 80 5.68 11.15 -3.49
N ASP A 81 6.23 9.99 -3.15
CA ASP A 81 5.75 8.74 -3.71
C ASP A 81 4.30 8.46 -3.26
N GLU A 82 3.58 7.71 -4.06
CA GLU A 82 2.15 7.46 -3.87
C GLU A 82 1.84 6.83 -2.50
N TRP A 83 2.70 5.92 -2.04
CA TRP A 83 2.49 5.21 -0.78
C TRP A 83 2.70 6.11 0.45
N THR A 84 3.86 6.76 0.54
CA THR A 84 4.20 7.60 1.72
C THR A 84 3.37 8.88 1.74
N ALA A 85 3.21 9.56 0.61
CA ALA A 85 2.41 10.77 0.53
C ALA A 85 0.91 10.49 0.71
N GLY A 86 0.40 9.36 0.21
CA GLY A 86 -0.99 8.94 0.42
C GLY A 86 -1.29 8.65 1.89
N ASN A 87 -0.41 7.90 2.58
CA ASN A 87 -0.54 7.67 4.02
C ASN A 87 -0.46 8.96 4.83
N LEU A 88 0.47 9.85 4.47
CA LEU A 88 0.61 11.14 5.13
C LEU A 88 -0.65 12.00 4.95
N SER A 89 -1.20 12.06 3.75
CA SER A 89 -2.46 12.79 3.48
C SER A 89 -3.63 12.27 4.32
N TYR A 90 -3.68 10.96 4.56
CA TYR A 90 -4.72 10.35 5.38
C TYR A 90 -4.60 10.71 6.87
N HIS A 91 -3.37 10.80 7.39
CA HIS A 91 -3.11 11.03 8.81
C HIS A 91 -3.00 12.51 9.21
N LEU A 92 -2.79 13.43 8.25
CA LEU A 92 -2.80 14.86 8.50
C LEU A 92 -4.24 15.36 8.73
N GLU A 93 -4.41 16.29 9.68
CA GLU A 93 -5.73 16.85 10.02
C GLU A 93 -6.39 17.58 8.85
N SER A 94 -5.59 18.31 8.06
CA SER A 94 -6.07 19.06 6.89
C SER A 94 -6.43 18.19 5.68
N ARG A 95 -6.07 16.89 5.68
CA ARG A 95 -6.27 15.94 4.58
C ARG A 95 -5.87 16.51 3.23
N PRO A 96 -4.61 16.89 3.06
CA PRO A 96 -4.13 17.52 1.84
C PRO A 96 -4.22 16.59 0.62
N VAL A 97 -4.31 17.18 -0.55
CA VAL A 97 -4.35 16.42 -1.82
C VAL A 97 -2.96 15.97 -2.21
N TRP A 98 -2.83 14.73 -2.68
CA TRP A 98 -1.59 14.27 -3.29
C TRP A 98 -1.33 14.96 -4.62
N GLY A 99 -0.22 15.68 -4.73
CA GLY A 99 0.20 16.42 -5.95
C GLY A 99 1.11 15.63 -6.88
N GLY A 100 1.43 14.38 -6.54
CA GLY A 100 2.33 13.50 -7.29
C GLY A 100 3.77 13.51 -6.80
N VAL A 101 4.66 12.93 -7.60
CA VAL A 101 6.10 12.84 -7.30
C VAL A 101 6.73 14.24 -7.25
N ILE A 102 7.74 14.38 -6.40
CA ILE A 102 8.49 15.63 -6.23
C ILE A 102 9.24 15.96 -7.54
N THR A 103 8.92 17.09 -8.15
CA THR A 103 9.64 17.66 -9.29
C THR A 103 9.85 19.15 -9.07
N LYS A 104 10.91 19.71 -9.65
CA LYS A 104 11.23 21.15 -9.51
C LYS A 104 10.06 22.03 -9.95
N ASP A 105 9.39 21.65 -11.03
CA ASP A 105 8.25 22.41 -11.57
C ASP A 105 7.08 22.43 -10.58
N LYS A 106 6.80 21.31 -9.91
CA LYS A 106 5.75 21.23 -8.90
C LYS A 106 6.08 22.01 -7.63
N LEU A 107 7.34 22.00 -7.20
CA LEU A 107 7.79 22.81 -6.08
C LEU A 107 7.66 24.30 -6.35
N ASN A 108 7.98 24.73 -7.58
CA ASN A 108 7.85 26.12 -7.99
C ASN A 108 6.39 26.61 -8.06
N LEU A 109 5.43 25.69 -8.14
CA LEU A 109 3.99 26.01 -8.11
C LEU A 109 3.45 26.21 -6.67
N LEU A 110 4.25 25.86 -5.66
CA LEU A 110 3.88 26.04 -4.27
C LEU A 110 4.37 27.39 -3.77
N SER A 111 3.48 28.18 -3.18
CA SER A 111 3.82 29.47 -2.55
C SER A 111 4.65 29.30 -1.29
N LYS A 112 4.36 28.22 -0.54
CA LYS A 112 5.03 27.84 0.71
C LYS A 112 5.18 26.34 0.71
N PHE A 113 6.38 25.83 1.05
CA PHE A 113 6.60 24.40 1.19
C PHE A 113 7.71 24.09 2.19
N THR A 114 7.63 22.89 2.75
CA THR A 114 8.67 22.30 3.59
C THR A 114 8.88 20.86 3.18
N CYS A 115 10.13 20.45 3.02
CA CYS A 115 10.48 19.08 2.67
C CYS A 115 11.13 18.37 3.86
N ILE A 116 10.70 17.16 4.14
CA ILE A 116 11.25 16.26 5.16
C ILE A 116 11.47 14.93 4.47
N ASP A 117 12.73 14.49 4.45
CA ASP A 117 13.15 13.28 3.71
C ASP A 117 12.67 13.33 2.24
N ASN A 118 11.86 12.36 1.84
CA ASN A 118 11.32 12.24 0.47
C ASN A 118 9.89 12.75 0.33
N ILE A 119 9.43 13.59 1.24
CA ILE A 119 8.08 14.15 1.23
C ILE A 119 8.18 15.67 1.34
N CYS A 120 7.46 16.38 0.47
CA CYS A 120 7.28 17.82 0.58
C CYS A 120 5.80 18.13 0.81
N VAL A 121 5.54 18.99 1.76
CA VAL A 121 4.20 19.50 2.07
C VAL A 121 4.14 20.98 1.78
N GLY A 122 2.99 21.48 1.32
CA GLY A 122 2.91 22.88 0.96
C GLY A 122 1.51 23.38 0.66
N ASN A 123 1.47 24.66 0.30
CA ASN A 123 0.29 25.39 -0.15
C ASN A 123 0.53 25.94 -1.56
N LYS A 124 -0.55 25.97 -2.34
CA LYS A 124 -0.56 26.63 -3.65
C LYS A 124 -0.74 28.13 -3.50
#